data_73da88ccdd1f6f17ebca6fa00d707355
#
_entry.id   73da88ccdd1f6f17ebca6fa00d707355
#
_cell.length_a   1.000
_cell.length_b   1.000
_cell.length_c   1.000
_cell.angle_alpha   90.00
_cell.angle_beta   90.00
_cell.angle_gamma   90.00
#
_symmetry.space_group_name_H-M   'P 1'
#
loop_
_entity.id
_entity.type
_entity.pdbx_description
1 polymer ?
#
loop_
_entity_poly.entity_id
_entity_poly.type
_entity_poly.pdbx_seq_one_letter_code
_entity_poly.pdbx_strand_id
1 'polypeptide(L)'
;AGCGSFIENFAQSLKLTAGEFAAKALTSQAPVDLGTRCTVFMNSKVKQAQKDGADVGDISAGIALSVIKNALFKVMQLKDVSTLGANIVVQGGTFYNDAVLRSMELLLHKNVIRPDIAGLMGAYGAAILALESGQKKSSILPAHELESFKVTTKSFRCHGCGNACQVTVQNFPDGGRYFTGNRCERGAGQQKKRATVQNIYKFKYDRLFNHYQPLANAPRGKIGLPRVLNMYEDYPFWFAVLTK
;
A
#
# COMPACT_ATOMS: atom_id res chain seq x y z
N ALA A 1 -7.08 3.53 0.74
CA ALA A 1 -7.33 4.70 -0.09
C ALA A 1 -6.70 4.46 -1.46
N GLY A 2 -7.33 4.87 -2.55
CA GLY A 2 -6.85 4.64 -3.93
C GLY A 2 -7.87 3.94 -4.82
N CYS A 3 -8.89 3.30 -4.26
CA CYS A 3 -9.93 2.66 -5.06
C CYS A 3 -10.73 3.66 -5.89
N GLY A 4 -11.09 4.82 -5.30
CA GLY A 4 -11.79 5.89 -6.02
C GLY A 4 -10.94 6.44 -7.17
N SER A 5 -9.69 6.80 -6.90
CA SER A 5 -8.76 7.30 -7.92
C SER A 5 -8.49 6.28 -9.03
N PHE A 6 -8.47 4.98 -8.71
CA PHE A 6 -8.32 3.94 -9.72
C PHE A 6 -9.53 3.89 -10.66
N ILE A 7 -10.76 3.92 -10.09
CA ILE A 7 -12.00 3.94 -10.88
C ILE A 7 -12.03 5.18 -11.77
N GLU A 8 -11.70 6.34 -11.22
CA GLU A 8 -11.65 7.62 -11.93
C GLU A 8 -10.62 7.61 -13.06
N ASN A 9 -9.39 7.21 -12.80
CA ASN A 9 -8.34 7.10 -13.83
C ASN A 9 -8.74 6.13 -14.95
N PHE A 10 -9.41 5.03 -14.59
CA PHE A 10 -9.88 4.07 -15.59
C PHE A 10 -11.02 4.66 -16.44
N ALA A 11 -12.00 5.32 -15.84
CA ALA A 11 -13.05 6.03 -16.55
C ALA A 11 -12.46 7.07 -17.51
N GLN A 12 -11.53 7.89 -17.05
CA GLN A 12 -10.83 8.89 -17.86
C GLN A 12 -10.07 8.26 -19.05
N SER A 13 -9.45 7.09 -18.85
CA SER A 13 -8.79 6.37 -19.95
C SER A 13 -9.74 5.96 -21.08
N LEU A 14 -11.02 5.83 -20.76
CA LEU A 14 -12.12 5.56 -21.70
C LEU A 14 -12.84 6.84 -22.15
N LYS A 15 -12.35 8.02 -21.79
CA LYS A 15 -12.97 9.33 -22.05
C LYS A 15 -14.36 9.47 -21.41
N LEU A 16 -14.57 8.83 -20.26
CA LEU A 16 -15.80 8.91 -19.46
C LEU A 16 -15.52 9.62 -18.13
N THR A 17 -16.53 10.27 -17.60
CA THR A 17 -16.55 10.69 -16.20
C THR A 17 -16.77 9.50 -15.28
N ALA A 18 -16.42 9.61 -14.01
CA ALA A 18 -16.69 8.55 -13.03
C ALA A 18 -18.18 8.24 -12.89
N GLY A 19 -19.05 9.26 -13.05
CA GLY A 19 -20.51 9.09 -13.04
C GLY A 19 -21.04 8.31 -14.25
N GLU A 20 -20.59 8.67 -15.47
CA GLU A 20 -20.97 7.93 -16.70
C GLU A 20 -20.48 6.49 -16.64
N PHE A 21 -19.28 6.27 -16.12
CA PHE A 21 -18.74 4.93 -15.96
C PHE A 21 -19.53 4.10 -14.94
N ALA A 22 -19.97 4.71 -13.85
CA ALA A 22 -20.86 4.08 -12.87
C ALA A 22 -22.23 3.78 -13.46
N ALA A 23 -22.82 4.72 -14.23
CA ALA A 23 -24.12 4.50 -14.87
C ALA A 23 -24.12 3.30 -15.83
N LYS A 24 -23.04 3.11 -16.59
CA LYS A 24 -22.86 1.91 -17.44
C LYS A 24 -22.80 0.62 -16.62
N ALA A 25 -22.18 0.64 -15.46
CA ALA A 25 -22.12 -0.52 -14.58
C ALA A 25 -23.49 -0.96 -14.06
N LEU A 26 -24.40 -0.01 -13.81
CA LEU A 26 -25.74 -0.30 -13.30
C LEU A 26 -26.61 -1.03 -14.31
N THR A 27 -26.30 -0.95 -15.60
CA THR A 27 -27.00 -1.64 -16.70
C THR A 27 -26.30 -2.92 -17.16
N SER A 28 -25.17 -3.28 -16.54
CA SER A 28 -24.40 -4.49 -16.85
C SER A 28 -25.22 -5.75 -16.61
N GLN A 29 -25.17 -6.67 -17.57
CA GLN A 29 -25.84 -7.99 -17.50
C GLN A 29 -24.84 -9.11 -17.15
N ALA A 30 -23.56 -8.94 -17.47
CA ALA A 30 -22.51 -9.94 -17.28
C ALA A 30 -21.22 -9.33 -16.70
N PRO A 31 -21.23 -8.88 -15.42
CA PRO A 31 -20.07 -8.26 -14.82
C PRO A 31 -18.81 -9.13 -14.89
N VAL A 32 -17.71 -8.59 -15.36
CA VAL A 32 -16.44 -9.31 -15.46
C VAL A 32 -15.92 -9.69 -14.06
N ASP A 33 -15.57 -10.95 -13.84
CA ASP A 33 -14.98 -11.38 -12.58
C ASP A 33 -13.49 -10.99 -12.50
N LEU A 34 -13.22 -9.90 -11.82
CA LEU A 34 -11.87 -9.40 -11.56
C LEU A 34 -11.26 -9.96 -10.27
N GLY A 35 -12.01 -10.79 -9.52
CA GLY A 35 -11.60 -11.38 -8.25
C GLY A 35 -11.65 -10.40 -7.08
N THR A 36 -10.84 -10.68 -6.05
CA THR A 36 -10.79 -9.90 -4.79
C THR A 36 -9.44 -9.21 -4.57
N ARG A 37 -8.74 -8.86 -5.64
CA ARG A 37 -7.41 -8.24 -5.54
C ARG A 37 -7.51 -6.73 -5.35
N CYS A 38 -6.45 -6.14 -4.78
CA CYS A 38 -6.28 -4.69 -4.74
C CYS A 38 -6.32 -4.11 -6.17
N THR A 39 -6.88 -2.92 -6.33
CA THR A 39 -7.05 -2.21 -7.59
C THR A 39 -5.78 -2.14 -8.45
N VAL A 40 -4.62 -1.97 -7.84
CA VAL A 40 -3.32 -1.94 -8.54
C VAL A 40 -3.06 -3.24 -9.34
N PHE A 41 -3.47 -4.38 -8.80
CA PHE A 41 -3.31 -5.69 -9.47
C PHE A 41 -4.44 -6.06 -10.40
N MET A 42 -5.54 -5.30 -10.43
CA MET A 42 -6.65 -5.52 -11.36
C MET A 42 -6.35 -5.07 -12.79
N ASN A 43 -5.43 -4.13 -12.98
CA ASN A 43 -5.17 -3.51 -14.28
C ASN A 43 -4.87 -4.52 -15.39
N SER A 44 -4.12 -5.58 -15.11
CA SER A 44 -3.84 -6.63 -16.09
C SER A 44 -5.09 -7.44 -16.47
N LYS A 45 -5.96 -7.75 -15.52
CA LYS A 45 -7.23 -8.45 -15.78
C LYS A 45 -8.21 -7.57 -16.54
N VAL A 46 -8.29 -6.29 -16.22
CA VAL A 46 -9.12 -5.34 -16.95
C VAL A 46 -8.67 -5.22 -18.41
N LYS A 47 -7.35 -5.08 -18.63
CA LYS A 47 -6.80 -5.07 -20.00
C LYS A 47 -7.06 -6.37 -20.75
N GLN A 48 -7.04 -7.50 -20.07
CA GLN A 48 -7.39 -8.78 -20.68
C GLN A 48 -8.86 -8.81 -21.06
N ALA A 49 -9.77 -8.43 -20.15
CA ALA A 49 -11.20 -8.36 -20.44
C ALA A 49 -11.52 -7.44 -21.64
N GLN A 50 -10.81 -6.32 -21.75
CA GLN A 50 -10.93 -5.44 -22.93
C GLN A 50 -10.51 -6.14 -24.24
N LYS A 51 -9.41 -6.90 -24.21
CA LYS A 51 -8.95 -7.67 -25.37
C LYS A 51 -9.92 -8.78 -25.75
N ASP A 52 -10.57 -9.37 -24.75
CA ASP A 52 -11.57 -10.42 -24.93
C ASP A 52 -12.92 -9.86 -25.40
N GLY A 53 -13.04 -8.53 -25.57
CA GLY A 53 -14.23 -7.86 -26.09
C GLY A 53 -15.33 -7.61 -25.07
N ALA A 54 -15.02 -7.64 -23.77
CA ALA A 54 -16.01 -7.33 -22.74
C ALA A 54 -16.52 -5.89 -22.86
N ASP A 55 -17.82 -5.69 -22.64
CA ASP A 55 -18.42 -4.36 -22.65
C ASP A 55 -17.91 -3.48 -21.52
N VAL A 56 -17.90 -2.17 -21.76
CA VAL A 56 -17.43 -1.18 -20.78
C VAL A 56 -18.27 -1.23 -19.49
N GLY A 57 -19.58 -1.46 -19.61
CA GLY A 57 -20.49 -1.63 -18.49
C GLY A 57 -20.12 -2.85 -17.64
N ASP A 58 -19.84 -3.99 -18.27
CA ASP A 58 -19.46 -5.23 -17.60
C ASP A 58 -18.10 -5.11 -16.89
N ILE A 59 -17.16 -4.40 -17.50
CA ILE A 59 -15.86 -4.07 -16.88
C ILE A 59 -16.07 -3.14 -15.67
N SER A 60 -16.88 -2.10 -15.81
CA SER A 60 -17.18 -1.15 -14.75
C SER A 60 -17.83 -1.83 -13.54
N ALA A 61 -18.84 -2.66 -13.80
CA ALA A 61 -19.51 -3.45 -12.76
C ALA A 61 -18.54 -4.43 -12.09
N GLY A 62 -17.70 -5.09 -12.87
CA GLY A 62 -16.64 -5.98 -12.36
C GLY A 62 -15.66 -5.27 -11.45
N ILE A 63 -15.25 -4.05 -11.79
CA ILE A 63 -14.37 -3.21 -10.96
C ILE A 63 -15.06 -2.86 -9.64
N ALA A 64 -16.31 -2.38 -9.70
CA ALA A 64 -17.08 -2.01 -8.50
C ALA A 64 -17.25 -3.20 -7.55
N LEU A 65 -17.66 -4.37 -8.08
CA LEU A 65 -17.76 -5.61 -7.33
C LEU A 65 -16.43 -6.03 -6.69
N SER A 66 -15.33 -5.97 -7.47
CA SER A 66 -14.01 -6.37 -6.97
C SER A 66 -13.51 -5.45 -5.86
N VAL A 67 -13.76 -4.14 -5.94
CA VAL A 67 -13.42 -3.17 -4.88
C VAL A 67 -14.13 -3.54 -3.58
N ILE A 68 -15.41 -3.83 -3.63
CA ILE A 68 -16.19 -4.19 -2.44
C ILE A 68 -15.82 -5.59 -1.93
N LYS A 69 -15.65 -6.58 -2.82
CA LYS A 69 -15.15 -7.91 -2.43
C LYS A 69 -13.80 -7.80 -1.69
N ASN A 70 -12.90 -6.95 -2.17
CA ASN A 70 -11.62 -6.73 -1.50
C ASN A 70 -11.82 -6.10 -0.11
N ALA A 71 -12.65 -5.08 0.02
CA ALA A 71 -12.93 -4.43 1.29
C ALA A 71 -13.55 -5.41 2.30
N LEU A 72 -14.59 -6.12 1.92
CA LEU A 72 -15.30 -7.02 2.81
C LEU A 72 -14.48 -8.27 3.18
N PHE A 73 -13.95 -8.97 2.19
CA PHE A 73 -13.40 -10.32 2.40
C PHE A 73 -11.90 -10.33 2.64
N LYS A 74 -11.14 -9.30 2.19
CA LYS A 74 -9.68 -9.25 2.41
C LYS A 74 -9.29 -8.28 3.51
N VAL A 75 -9.87 -7.08 3.52
CA VAL A 75 -9.51 -6.06 4.51
C VAL A 75 -10.24 -6.29 5.83
N MET A 76 -11.57 -6.38 5.79
CA MET A 76 -12.40 -6.65 6.98
C MET A 76 -12.36 -8.13 7.39
N GLN A 77 -11.91 -9.04 6.50
CA GLN A 77 -11.89 -10.49 6.72
C GLN A 77 -13.28 -11.05 7.13
N LEU A 78 -14.33 -10.47 6.57
CA LEU A 78 -15.68 -10.87 6.83
C LEU A 78 -15.89 -12.32 6.33
N LYS A 79 -16.22 -13.23 7.23
CA LYS A 79 -16.49 -14.63 6.92
C LYS A 79 -17.97 -14.88 6.66
N ASP A 80 -18.83 -14.14 7.35
CA ASP A 80 -20.27 -14.27 7.26
C ASP A 80 -20.91 -12.86 7.26
N VAL A 81 -21.65 -12.56 6.21
CA VAL A 81 -22.37 -11.28 6.04
C VAL A 81 -23.52 -11.12 7.04
N SER A 82 -24.03 -12.21 7.62
CA SER A 82 -25.09 -12.17 8.62
C SER A 82 -24.64 -11.50 9.93
N THR A 83 -23.34 -11.48 10.21
CA THR A 83 -22.75 -10.84 11.39
C THR A 83 -22.86 -9.32 11.37
N LEU A 84 -23.07 -8.74 10.18
CA LEU A 84 -23.36 -7.32 10.04
C LEU A 84 -24.79 -7.03 10.48
N GLY A 85 -24.98 -6.00 11.28
CA GLY A 85 -26.29 -5.57 11.76
C GLY A 85 -27.32 -5.32 10.64
N ALA A 86 -28.55 -5.03 11.03
CA ALA A 86 -29.62 -4.74 10.08
C ALA A 86 -29.41 -3.42 9.34
N ASN A 87 -28.82 -2.42 10.01
CA ASN A 87 -28.55 -1.10 9.45
C ASN A 87 -27.08 -0.99 9.08
N ILE A 88 -26.80 -0.90 7.79
CA ILE A 88 -25.46 -0.75 7.25
C ILE A 88 -25.32 0.67 6.70
N VAL A 89 -24.42 1.44 7.29
CA VAL A 89 -24.12 2.80 6.84
C VAL A 89 -22.73 2.81 6.23
N VAL A 90 -22.59 3.42 5.05
CA VAL A 90 -21.30 3.58 4.36
C VAL A 90 -20.88 5.02 4.33
N GLN A 91 -19.57 5.25 4.38
CA GLN A 91 -18.99 6.58 4.33
C GLN A 91 -17.73 6.59 3.45
N GLY A 92 -17.34 7.78 3.02
CA GLY A 92 -16.21 8.03 2.15
C GLY A 92 -16.63 8.36 0.73
N GLY A 93 -15.84 9.17 0.03
CA GLY A 93 -16.15 9.69 -1.30
C GLY A 93 -16.34 8.61 -2.37
N THR A 94 -15.72 7.42 -2.21
CA THR A 94 -15.88 6.31 -3.15
C THR A 94 -17.33 5.83 -3.23
N PHE A 95 -18.12 5.97 -2.15
CA PHE A 95 -19.53 5.58 -2.15
C PHE A 95 -20.47 6.57 -2.84
N TYR A 96 -19.98 7.74 -3.31
CA TYR A 96 -20.76 8.56 -4.23
C TYR A 96 -20.90 7.91 -5.62
N ASN A 97 -20.08 6.89 -5.90
CA ASN A 97 -20.23 6.06 -7.08
C ASN A 97 -21.36 5.03 -6.85
N ASP A 98 -22.46 5.17 -7.58
CA ASP A 98 -23.65 4.33 -7.42
C ASP A 98 -23.39 2.85 -7.73
N ALA A 99 -22.47 2.54 -8.64
CA ALA A 99 -22.09 1.16 -8.93
C ALA A 99 -21.38 0.50 -7.74
N VAL A 100 -20.58 1.27 -6.99
CA VAL A 100 -19.92 0.80 -5.77
C VAL A 100 -20.94 0.56 -4.67
N LEU A 101 -21.89 1.49 -4.48
CA LEU A 101 -23.00 1.33 -3.54
C LEU A 101 -23.82 0.08 -3.87
N ARG A 102 -24.25 -0.05 -5.13
CA ARG A 102 -25.03 -1.20 -5.60
C ARG A 102 -24.28 -2.53 -5.44
N SER A 103 -22.98 -2.53 -5.71
CA SER A 103 -22.13 -3.72 -5.48
C SER A 103 -22.10 -4.15 -4.01
N MET A 104 -22.12 -3.19 -3.09
CA MET A 104 -22.20 -3.47 -1.64
C MET A 104 -23.53 -4.13 -1.28
N GLU A 105 -24.66 -3.58 -1.76
CA GLU A 105 -25.99 -4.13 -1.55
C GLU A 105 -26.14 -5.55 -2.09
N LEU A 106 -25.65 -5.78 -3.32
CA LEU A 106 -25.68 -7.10 -3.97
C LEU A 106 -24.88 -8.15 -3.19
N LEU A 107 -23.71 -7.80 -2.68
CA LEU A 107 -22.85 -8.73 -1.95
C LEU A 107 -23.35 -9.00 -0.52
N LEU A 108 -24.02 -8.04 0.09
CA LEU A 108 -24.55 -8.16 1.45
C LEU A 108 -26.00 -8.67 1.50
N HIS A 109 -26.71 -8.65 0.35
CA HIS A 109 -28.16 -8.90 0.27
C HIS A 109 -28.97 -8.04 1.25
N LYS A 110 -28.52 -6.79 1.45
CA LYS A 110 -29.12 -5.81 2.38
C LYS A 110 -29.11 -4.42 1.74
N ASN A 111 -30.07 -3.60 2.16
CA ASN A 111 -30.04 -2.18 1.83
C ASN A 111 -28.91 -1.49 2.59
N VAL A 112 -28.23 -0.58 1.91
CA VAL A 112 -27.09 0.16 2.45
C VAL A 112 -27.40 1.65 2.47
N ILE A 113 -27.26 2.27 3.62
CA ILE A 113 -27.53 3.69 3.81
C ILE A 113 -26.26 4.49 3.46
N ARG A 114 -26.37 5.35 2.46
CA ARG A 114 -25.35 6.33 2.11
C ARG A 114 -25.86 7.73 2.51
N PRO A 115 -25.32 8.35 3.57
CA PRO A 115 -25.65 9.74 3.91
C PRO A 115 -25.27 10.70 2.81
N ASP A 116 -26.01 11.82 2.67
CA ASP A 116 -25.69 12.86 1.68
C ASP A 116 -24.28 13.42 1.86
N ILE A 117 -23.80 13.46 3.11
CA ILE A 117 -22.45 13.91 3.47
C ILE A 117 -21.43 12.76 3.57
N ALA A 118 -21.68 11.63 2.91
CA ALA A 118 -20.82 10.44 3.01
C ALA A 118 -19.32 10.74 2.85
N GLY A 119 -18.96 11.64 1.93
CA GLY A 119 -17.56 12.05 1.71
C GLY A 119 -16.98 12.92 2.84
N LEU A 120 -17.81 13.55 3.64
CA LEU A 120 -17.42 14.43 4.76
C LEU A 120 -17.56 13.78 6.14
N MET A 121 -18.10 12.58 6.22
CA MET A 121 -18.35 11.90 7.51
C MET A 121 -17.10 11.76 8.37
N GLY A 122 -15.94 11.54 7.76
CA GLY A 122 -14.66 11.47 8.48
C GLY A 122 -14.28 12.82 9.10
N ALA A 123 -14.48 13.92 8.37
CA ALA A 123 -14.22 15.26 8.87
C ALA A 123 -15.22 15.65 9.97
N TYR A 124 -16.48 15.27 9.79
CA TYR A 124 -17.52 15.49 10.80
C TYR A 124 -17.20 14.72 12.10
N GLY A 125 -16.83 13.45 12.01
CA GLY A 125 -16.42 12.65 13.17
C GLY A 125 -15.18 13.23 13.86
N ALA A 126 -14.18 13.70 13.08
CA ALA A 126 -13.01 14.37 13.65
C ALA A 126 -13.37 15.66 14.40
N ALA A 127 -14.34 16.44 13.87
CA ALA A 127 -14.83 17.63 14.55
C ALA A 127 -15.52 17.32 15.88
N ILE A 128 -16.33 16.24 15.93
CA ILE A 128 -16.94 15.77 17.19
C ILE A 128 -15.87 15.39 18.20
N LEU A 129 -14.88 14.57 17.79
CA LEU A 129 -13.77 14.16 18.66
C LEU A 129 -12.95 15.36 19.17
N ALA A 130 -12.73 16.36 18.32
CA ALA A 130 -12.06 17.58 18.72
C ALA A 130 -12.88 18.36 19.77
N LEU A 131 -14.18 18.44 19.60
CA LEU A 131 -15.10 19.06 20.57
C LEU A 131 -15.08 18.31 21.92
N GLU A 132 -15.17 16.98 21.88
CA GLU A 132 -15.15 16.12 23.08
C GLU A 132 -13.79 16.17 23.81
N SER A 133 -12.69 16.43 23.10
CA SER A 133 -11.37 16.56 23.71
C SER A 133 -11.23 17.75 24.66
N GLY A 134 -12.18 18.70 24.62
CA GLY A 134 -12.20 19.89 25.48
C GLY A 134 -11.08 20.89 25.20
N GLN A 135 -10.35 20.75 24.12
CA GLN A 135 -9.29 21.68 23.73
C GLN A 135 -9.88 23.03 23.34
N LYS A 136 -9.54 24.07 24.13
CA LYS A 136 -10.07 25.43 23.91
C LYS A 136 -9.28 26.24 22.88
N LYS A 137 -8.07 25.82 22.52
CA LYS A 137 -7.21 26.54 21.56
C LYS A 137 -6.79 25.58 20.44
N SER A 138 -6.90 26.03 19.22
CA SER A 138 -6.36 25.37 18.04
C SER A 138 -4.85 25.61 17.94
N SER A 139 -4.10 24.63 17.46
CA SER A 139 -2.71 24.78 17.05
C SER A 139 -2.55 25.20 15.58
N ILE A 140 -3.66 25.45 14.89
CA ILE A 140 -3.65 25.95 13.51
C ILE A 140 -3.07 27.37 13.50
N LEU A 141 -2.17 27.63 12.57
CA LEU A 141 -1.61 28.95 12.36
C LEU A 141 -2.72 29.96 12.01
N PRO A 142 -2.71 31.17 12.57
CA PRO A 142 -3.66 32.19 12.20
C PRO A 142 -3.48 32.65 10.74
N ALA A 143 -4.52 33.21 10.14
CA ALA A 143 -4.54 33.54 8.72
C ALA A 143 -3.35 34.42 8.27
N HIS A 144 -2.98 35.40 9.08
CA HIS A 144 -1.85 36.29 8.76
C HIS A 144 -0.48 35.60 8.76
N GLU A 145 -0.32 34.53 9.54
CA GLU A 145 0.89 33.68 9.51
C GLU A 145 0.87 32.73 8.32
N LEU A 146 -0.34 32.23 7.92
CA LEU A 146 -0.48 31.37 6.75
C LEU A 146 -0.14 32.11 5.44
N GLU A 147 -0.46 33.39 5.32
CA GLU A 147 -0.11 34.22 4.15
C GLU A 147 1.41 34.32 3.97
N SER A 148 2.15 34.38 5.06
CA SER A 148 3.62 34.44 5.07
C SER A 148 4.31 33.08 5.09
N PHE A 149 3.54 32.01 5.24
CA PHE A 149 4.07 30.64 5.37
C PHE A 149 4.67 30.14 4.06
N LYS A 150 5.99 30.16 3.95
CA LYS A 150 6.72 29.74 2.76
C LYS A 150 7.58 28.52 3.05
N VAL A 151 7.30 27.44 2.37
CA VAL A 151 8.13 26.23 2.40
C VAL A 151 9.18 26.32 1.30
N THR A 152 10.45 26.17 1.64
CA THR A 152 11.53 26.10 0.66
C THR A 152 11.93 24.64 0.43
N THR A 153 12.05 24.27 -0.84
CA THR A 153 12.39 22.90 -1.23
C THR A 153 13.79 22.87 -1.84
N LYS A 154 14.62 21.93 -1.38
CA LYS A 154 15.95 21.64 -1.96
C LYS A 154 16.07 20.16 -2.23
N SER A 155 16.68 19.78 -3.36
CA SER A 155 16.95 18.39 -3.69
C SER A 155 18.45 18.14 -3.78
N PHE A 156 18.91 17.00 -3.29
CA PHE A 156 20.31 16.57 -3.37
C PHE A 156 20.41 15.05 -3.52
N ARG A 157 21.55 14.60 -4.02
CA ARG A 157 21.86 13.18 -4.09
C ARG A 157 22.55 12.73 -2.80
N CYS A 158 22.00 11.72 -2.16
CA CYS A 158 22.58 11.14 -0.94
C CYS A 158 23.83 10.30 -1.30
N HIS A 159 24.93 10.54 -0.62
CA HIS A 159 26.19 9.79 -0.78
C HIS A 159 26.44 8.75 0.32
N GLY A 160 25.44 8.42 1.12
CA GLY A 160 25.58 7.51 2.24
C GLY A 160 25.75 6.02 1.87
N CYS A 161 25.42 5.63 0.63
CA CYS A 161 25.59 4.25 0.12
C CYS A 161 25.39 4.22 -1.40
N GLY A 162 25.59 3.06 -2.02
CA GLY A 162 25.47 2.85 -3.48
C GLY A 162 24.07 3.11 -4.06
N ASN A 163 23.01 3.23 -3.25
CA ASN A 163 21.67 3.60 -3.75
C ASN A 163 21.60 5.04 -4.29
N ALA A 164 22.50 5.93 -3.85
CA ALA A 164 22.58 7.31 -4.31
C ALA A 164 21.19 8.01 -4.45
N CYS A 165 20.33 7.86 -3.42
CA CYS A 165 18.96 8.35 -3.44
C CYS A 165 18.89 9.84 -3.76
N GLN A 166 17.93 10.23 -4.61
CA GLN A 166 17.54 11.62 -4.78
C GLN A 166 16.65 12.02 -3.60
N VAL A 167 17.18 12.84 -2.70
CA VAL A 167 16.49 13.28 -1.49
C VAL A 167 16.00 14.71 -1.69
N THR A 168 14.73 14.92 -1.36
CA THR A 168 14.13 16.26 -1.34
C THR A 168 13.88 16.68 0.10
N VAL A 169 14.35 17.85 0.48
CA VAL A 169 14.17 18.45 1.80
C VAL A 169 13.25 19.63 1.68
N GLN A 170 12.18 19.63 2.45
CA GLN A 170 11.30 20.76 2.65
C GLN A 170 11.69 21.42 3.98
N ASN A 171 12.02 22.71 3.92
CA ASN A 171 12.32 23.48 5.10
C ASN A 171 11.14 24.40 5.40
N PHE A 172 10.63 24.32 6.60
CA PHE A 172 9.51 25.09 7.11
C PHE A 172 9.99 26.35 7.83
N PRO A 173 9.16 27.41 7.93
CA PRO A 173 9.53 28.65 8.59
C PRO A 173 9.89 28.53 10.06
N ASP A 174 9.32 27.53 10.74
CA ASP A 174 9.61 27.17 12.14
C ASP A 174 10.94 26.46 12.37
N GLY A 175 11.72 26.24 11.29
CA GLY A 175 12.98 25.48 11.30
C GLY A 175 12.79 23.97 11.15
N GLY A 176 11.56 23.50 11.09
CA GLY A 176 11.23 22.11 10.80
C GLY A 176 11.74 21.66 9.42
N ARG A 177 12.13 20.39 9.31
CA ARG A 177 12.58 19.79 8.04
C ARG A 177 11.85 18.49 7.78
N TYR A 178 11.37 18.33 6.55
CA TYR A 178 10.77 17.09 6.09
C TYR A 178 11.56 16.52 4.91
N PHE A 179 11.91 15.24 4.99
CA PHE A 179 12.73 14.56 4.00
C PHE A 179 11.91 13.54 3.23
N THR A 180 12.02 13.54 1.90
CA THR A 180 11.37 12.57 1.01
C THR A 180 12.39 11.98 0.04
N GLY A 181 12.08 10.82 -0.55
CA GLY A 181 12.96 10.14 -1.49
C GLY A 181 14.11 9.36 -0.87
N ASN A 182 14.34 9.49 0.45
CA ASN A 182 15.32 8.69 1.17
C ASN A 182 14.78 7.26 1.40
N ARG A 183 15.62 6.26 1.14
CA ARG A 183 15.30 4.84 1.41
C ARG A 183 15.77 4.39 2.80
N CYS A 184 16.42 5.25 3.55
CA CYS A 184 16.85 4.98 4.93
C CYS A 184 17.10 6.29 5.67
N GLU A 185 17.21 6.21 6.99
CA GLU A 185 17.40 7.33 7.92
C GLU A 185 18.66 8.17 7.63
N ARG A 186 19.68 7.58 7.03
CA ARG A 186 20.92 8.30 6.66
C ARG A 186 20.65 9.41 5.63
N GLY A 187 19.69 9.18 4.71
CA GLY A 187 19.29 10.20 3.74
C GLY A 187 18.63 11.42 4.39
N ALA A 188 18.04 11.25 5.56
CA ALA A 188 17.48 12.32 6.38
C ALA A 188 18.49 12.92 7.38
N GLY A 189 19.79 12.61 7.26
CA GLY A 189 20.83 13.10 8.15
C GLY A 189 20.82 12.45 9.54
N GLN A 190 19.99 11.45 9.75
CA GLN A 190 19.97 10.74 11.04
C GLN A 190 21.05 9.67 11.06
N GLN A 191 21.96 9.78 12.01
CA GLN A 191 22.89 8.69 12.28
C GLN A 191 22.15 7.57 13.03
N LYS A 192 22.22 6.35 12.49
CA LYS A 192 21.77 5.19 13.28
C LYS A 192 22.52 5.18 14.61
N LYS A 193 21.82 5.35 15.72
CA LYS A 193 22.35 4.94 17.02
C LYS A 193 22.80 3.49 16.85
N ARG A 194 24.09 3.20 17.08
CA ARG A 194 24.59 1.82 17.04
C ARG A 194 23.69 1.02 17.96
N ALA A 195 23.01 0.03 17.39
CA ALA A 195 22.21 -0.87 18.20
C ALA A 195 23.16 -1.53 19.22
N THR A 196 22.81 -1.43 20.49
CA THR A 196 23.50 -2.14 21.59
C THR A 196 23.27 -3.64 21.50
N VAL A 197 22.36 -4.06 20.64
CA VAL A 197 22.01 -5.48 20.41
C VAL A 197 23.03 -6.12 19.49
N GLN A 198 23.52 -7.29 19.88
CA GLN A 198 24.44 -8.10 19.08
C GLN A 198 23.81 -8.46 17.72
N ASN A 199 24.60 -8.32 16.64
CA ASN A 199 24.15 -8.67 15.30
C ASN A 199 24.11 -10.21 15.14
N ILE A 200 22.94 -10.79 15.34
CA ILE A 200 22.71 -12.24 15.25
C ILE A 200 23.01 -12.78 13.85
N TYR A 201 22.78 -12.00 12.77
CA TYR A 201 23.13 -12.42 11.41
C TYR A 201 24.64 -12.54 11.21
N LYS A 202 25.43 -11.62 11.79
CA LYS A 202 26.89 -11.75 11.78
C LYS A 202 27.34 -12.98 12.55
N PHE A 203 26.78 -13.23 13.72
CA PHE A 203 27.05 -14.44 14.51
C PHE A 203 26.70 -15.71 13.72
N LYS A 204 25.51 -15.77 13.09
CA LYS A 204 25.10 -16.90 12.24
C LYS A 204 26.09 -17.12 11.10
N TYR A 205 26.47 -16.07 10.39
CA TYR A 205 27.43 -16.14 9.29
C TYR A 205 28.78 -16.69 9.75
N ASP A 206 29.32 -16.18 10.84
CA ASP A 206 30.60 -16.58 11.39
C ASP A 206 30.57 -18.07 11.81
N ARG A 207 29.47 -18.53 12.40
CA ARG A 207 29.28 -19.96 12.77
C ARG A 207 29.15 -20.88 11.57
N LEU A 208 28.49 -20.45 10.50
CA LEU A 208 28.28 -21.28 9.31
C LEU A 208 29.49 -21.36 8.40
N PHE A 209 30.28 -20.28 8.27
CA PHE A 209 31.32 -20.21 7.25
C PHE A 209 32.73 -20.02 7.81
N ASN A 210 32.92 -19.19 8.84
CA ASN A 210 34.25 -18.90 9.34
C ASN A 210 34.78 -19.96 10.31
N HIS A 211 33.91 -20.82 10.82
CA HIS A 211 34.29 -21.94 11.68
C HIS A 211 34.92 -23.08 10.86
N TYR A 212 34.58 -23.21 9.59
CA TYR A 212 35.04 -24.29 8.71
C TYR A 212 36.13 -23.78 7.78
N GLN A 213 37.37 -24.18 8.04
CA GLN A 213 38.52 -23.75 7.24
C GLN A 213 38.84 -24.77 6.13
N PRO A 214 39.10 -24.35 4.90
CA PRO A 214 39.52 -25.25 3.83
C PRO A 214 40.78 -26.03 4.23
N LEU A 215 40.87 -27.27 3.78
CA LEU A 215 42.07 -28.09 3.99
C LEU A 215 43.25 -27.47 3.21
N ALA A 216 44.41 -27.33 3.87
CA ALA A 216 45.63 -26.82 3.25
C ALA A 216 46.11 -27.68 2.08
N ASN A 217 45.92 -29.01 2.22
CA ASN A 217 46.20 -30.00 1.17
C ASN A 217 44.90 -30.62 0.69
N ALA A 218 44.55 -30.42 -0.58
CA ALA A 218 43.34 -30.95 -1.21
C ALA A 218 43.72 -31.82 -2.43
N PRO A 219 44.10 -33.10 -2.22
CA PRO A 219 44.61 -33.98 -3.26
C PRO A 219 43.58 -34.30 -4.36
N ARG A 220 42.28 -34.17 -4.05
CA ARG A 220 41.17 -34.37 -5.00
C ARG A 220 40.75 -33.08 -5.73
N GLY A 221 41.41 -31.96 -5.48
CA GLY A 221 41.07 -30.68 -6.04
C GLY A 221 40.22 -29.80 -5.13
N LYS A 222 39.74 -28.66 -5.66
CA LYS A 222 38.92 -27.67 -4.92
C LYS A 222 37.52 -27.62 -5.50
N ILE A 223 36.51 -27.63 -4.62
CA ILE A 223 35.11 -27.46 -4.97
C ILE A 223 34.58 -26.17 -4.34
N GLY A 224 33.93 -25.34 -5.14
CA GLY A 224 33.25 -24.14 -4.66
C GLY A 224 31.82 -24.44 -4.23
N LEU A 225 31.46 -24.06 -3.01
CA LEU A 225 30.09 -24.12 -2.51
C LEU A 225 29.48 -22.72 -2.54
N PRO A 226 28.39 -22.48 -3.30
CA PRO A 226 27.73 -21.17 -3.31
C PRO A 226 27.03 -20.90 -1.97
N ARG A 227 27.25 -19.70 -1.41
CA ARG A 227 26.65 -19.29 -0.12
C ARG A 227 25.24 -18.70 -0.32
N VAL A 228 24.35 -19.43 -0.99
CA VAL A 228 23.00 -18.97 -1.36
C VAL A 228 21.97 -20.07 -1.15
N LEU A 229 20.72 -19.65 -0.99
CA LEU A 229 19.57 -20.54 -0.81
C LEU A 229 19.80 -21.60 0.30
N ASN A 230 19.37 -22.85 0.07
CA ASN A 230 19.56 -23.96 1.02
C ASN A 230 21.03 -24.29 1.28
N MET A 231 21.93 -24.06 0.31
CA MET A 231 23.37 -24.25 0.52
C MET A 231 23.94 -23.33 1.59
N TYR A 232 23.26 -22.22 1.90
CA TYR A 232 23.67 -21.31 2.96
C TYR A 232 23.61 -21.99 4.34
N GLU A 233 22.56 -22.73 4.64
CA GLU A 233 22.38 -23.40 5.94
C GLU A 233 23.01 -24.79 5.99
N ASP A 234 23.05 -25.49 4.86
CA ASP A 234 23.61 -26.83 4.74
C ASP A 234 25.15 -26.84 4.53
N TYR A 235 25.79 -25.66 4.56
CA TYR A 235 27.25 -25.55 4.35
C TYR A 235 28.07 -26.44 5.27
N PRO A 236 27.79 -26.54 6.60
CA PRO A 236 28.54 -27.43 7.50
C PRO A 236 28.47 -28.89 7.10
N PHE A 237 27.28 -29.34 6.64
CA PHE A 237 27.09 -30.73 6.16
C PHE A 237 27.95 -31.00 4.92
N TRP A 238 27.84 -30.13 3.91
CA TRP A 238 28.63 -30.33 2.68
C TRP A 238 30.12 -30.17 2.90
N PHE A 239 30.54 -29.27 3.77
CA PHE A 239 31.94 -29.19 4.16
C PHE A 239 32.44 -30.51 4.75
N ALA A 240 31.71 -31.11 5.68
CA ALA A 240 32.08 -32.35 6.32
C ALA A 240 32.14 -33.53 5.31
N VAL A 241 31.20 -33.57 4.34
CA VAL A 241 31.17 -34.64 3.29
C VAL A 241 32.35 -34.51 2.32
N LEU A 242 32.67 -33.29 1.91
CA LEU A 242 33.69 -33.04 0.87
C LEU A 242 35.12 -32.99 1.40
N THR A 243 35.31 -32.91 2.72
CA THR A 243 36.64 -32.91 3.36
C THR A 243 37.04 -34.27 3.95
N LYS A 244 36.16 -35.27 3.87
CA LYS A 244 36.47 -36.67 4.14
C LYS A 244 37.02 -37.39 2.90
#